data_6813184a11211f18c3c1770a2ed844ef
#
_entry.id   6813184a11211f18c3c1770a2ed844ef
#
_cell.length_a   1.000
_cell.length_b   1.000
_cell.length_c   1.000
_cell.angle_alpha   90.00
_cell.angle_beta   90.00
_cell.angle_gamma   90.00
#
_symmetry.space_group_name_H-M   'P 1'
#
loop_
_entity.id
_entity.type
_entity.pdbx_description
1 polymer ?
#
loop_
_entity_poly.entity_id
_entity_poly.type
_entity_poly.pdbx_seq_one_letter_code
_entity_poly.pdbx_strand_id
1 'polypeptide(L)'
;MATPNIVPRADSEGQLGTSSKYWAAAYIDLIYVGAGKIGRDADNLIDFSTDNLLQIRVNGATALGMEASALFPLTSGGMGLGYVNRQWSNLFLGTNSVINFGGGNVTLTHSNNKLILADSDQLGFGTDADLVIYHDTQDTYISNDNGHLYIQNIANDKDVIFRSDDGSGGVATYLTLDGSNTSIVASKNLELLDNVELKIGTGNDLNIRHNGDNSFIQSQNGDLTISNSANDKDIILMSDDGSGGVTTYIQLDGSAVRTKFNISTFHPDGVAARFGNGEDLKIYHNGTGSFVENEVGNLTIFNKHDDGDIIFASDNGAGSTATYFYL
;
A
#
# COMPACT_ATOMS: atom_id res chain seq x y z
N MET A 1 61.47 22.32 -58.74
CA MET A 1 61.80 20.94 -59.14
C MET A 1 60.95 20.02 -58.31
N ALA A 2 60.14 19.15 -58.92
CA ALA A 2 59.45 18.12 -58.18
C ALA A 2 60.47 17.08 -57.70
N THR A 3 60.42 16.67 -56.44
CA THR A 3 61.29 15.61 -55.91
C THR A 3 60.88 14.30 -56.59
N PRO A 4 61.84 13.50 -57.16
CA PRO A 4 61.45 12.24 -57.76
C PRO A 4 60.95 11.29 -56.77
N ASN A 5 59.86 10.53 -57.13
CA ASN A 5 59.27 9.50 -56.24
C ASN A 5 60.26 8.36 -56.07
N ILE A 6 60.44 7.87 -54.86
CA ILE A 6 61.10 6.60 -54.55
C ILE A 6 60.07 5.50 -54.77
N VAL A 7 60.10 4.81 -55.83
CA VAL A 7 59.19 3.70 -56.20
C VAL A 7 59.89 2.36 -56.22
N PRO A 8 59.33 1.30 -55.69
CA PRO A 8 59.86 -0.07 -55.90
C PRO A 8 59.70 -0.46 -57.34
N ARG A 9 60.51 -1.40 -57.81
CA ARG A 9 60.52 -1.86 -59.19
C ARG A 9 59.28 -2.67 -59.57
N ALA A 10 58.68 -3.34 -58.56
CA ALA A 10 57.42 -4.06 -58.68
C ALA A 10 56.66 -3.97 -57.34
N ASP A 11 55.37 -4.28 -57.38
CA ASP A 11 54.51 -4.30 -56.15
C ASP A 11 55.10 -5.29 -55.13
N SER A 12 55.09 -4.88 -53.88
CA SER A 12 55.64 -5.64 -52.73
C SER A 12 57.15 -5.87 -52.75
N GLU A 13 57.86 -5.17 -53.61
CA GLU A 13 59.35 -5.17 -53.65
C GLU A 13 59.91 -4.00 -52.83
N GLY A 14 61.04 -4.25 -52.18
CA GLY A 14 61.80 -3.26 -51.47
C GLY A 14 61.33 -3.05 -49.99
N GLN A 15 62.29 -2.70 -49.18
CA GLN A 15 62.09 -2.43 -47.78
C GLN A 15 62.68 -1.06 -47.39
N LEU A 16 62.01 -0.32 -46.61
CA LEU A 16 62.54 0.86 -45.96
C LEU A 16 63.12 0.47 -44.59
N GLY A 17 64.32 0.05 -44.54
CA GLY A 17 65.03 -0.55 -43.41
C GLY A 17 65.02 -2.09 -43.45
N THR A 18 65.58 -2.71 -42.40
CA THR A 18 65.62 -4.17 -42.20
C THR A 18 65.25 -4.52 -40.77
N SER A 19 65.06 -5.80 -40.47
CA SER A 19 64.76 -6.27 -39.11
C SER A 19 65.84 -5.92 -38.07
N SER A 20 67.02 -5.60 -38.50
CA SER A 20 68.17 -5.22 -37.65
C SER A 20 68.63 -3.75 -37.84
N LYS A 21 68.13 -3.06 -38.86
CA LYS A 21 68.45 -1.64 -39.12
C LYS A 21 67.18 -0.91 -39.57
N TYR A 22 66.64 -0.10 -38.73
CA TYR A 22 65.44 0.68 -39.00
C TYR A 22 65.70 2.18 -38.78
N TRP A 23 64.86 3.00 -39.38
CA TRP A 23 64.93 4.45 -39.28
C TRP A 23 64.46 4.89 -37.87
N ALA A 24 65.15 5.84 -37.28
CA ALA A 24 64.79 6.38 -35.96
C ALA A 24 63.51 7.21 -36.02
N ALA A 25 63.22 7.87 -37.12
CA ALA A 25 62.01 8.64 -37.36
C ALA A 25 61.76 8.79 -38.88
N ALA A 26 60.48 8.91 -39.24
CA ALA A 26 60.02 9.33 -40.57
C ALA A 26 58.97 10.43 -40.38
N TYR A 27 59.08 11.53 -41.12
CA TYR A 27 58.11 12.63 -41.18
C TYR A 27 57.35 12.54 -42.49
N ILE A 28 56.12 12.07 -42.43
CA ILE A 28 55.29 11.73 -43.59
C ILE A 28 53.90 12.34 -43.38
N ASP A 29 53.42 13.15 -44.35
CA ASP A 29 52.08 13.77 -44.27
C ASP A 29 50.96 12.76 -44.31
N LEU A 30 51.09 11.72 -45.15
CA LEU A 30 50.03 10.74 -45.35
C LEU A 30 50.62 9.38 -45.74
N ILE A 31 50.19 8.32 -45.13
CA ILE A 31 50.55 6.92 -45.43
C ILE A 31 49.32 6.19 -45.94
N TYR A 32 49.34 5.71 -47.16
CA TYR A 32 48.39 4.74 -47.68
C TYR A 32 48.95 3.33 -47.46
N VAL A 33 48.30 2.56 -46.62
CA VAL A 33 48.79 1.23 -46.24
C VAL A 33 48.27 0.12 -47.17
N GLY A 34 47.31 0.43 -48.05
CA GLY A 34 46.65 -0.59 -48.87
C GLY A 34 46.04 -1.71 -48.04
N ALA A 35 46.24 -2.95 -48.42
CA ALA A 35 45.85 -4.13 -47.62
C ALA A 35 46.91 -4.49 -46.57
N GLY A 36 47.54 -3.49 -45.97
CA GLY A 36 48.71 -3.65 -45.11
C GLY A 36 48.37 -3.62 -43.60
N LYS A 37 49.44 -3.67 -42.86
CA LYS A 37 49.42 -3.69 -41.39
C LYS A 37 50.40 -2.68 -40.82
N ILE A 38 50.06 -2.06 -39.71
CA ILE A 38 50.96 -1.17 -38.97
C ILE A 38 51.11 -1.75 -37.55
N GLY A 39 52.30 -2.14 -37.15
CA GLY A 39 52.49 -2.70 -35.83
C GLY A 39 53.97 -2.99 -35.52
N ARG A 40 54.19 -3.45 -34.29
CA ARG A 40 55.48 -3.85 -33.78
C ARG A 40 55.92 -5.21 -34.35
N ASP A 41 54.97 -6.13 -34.43
CA ASP A 41 55.17 -7.54 -34.83
C ASP A 41 53.81 -8.11 -35.32
N ALA A 42 53.81 -9.41 -35.70
CA ALA A 42 52.58 -10.08 -36.16
C ALA A 42 51.49 -10.18 -35.09
N ASP A 43 51.85 -10.05 -33.82
CA ASP A 43 50.94 -10.24 -32.67
C ASP A 43 50.30 -8.94 -32.18
N ASN A 44 50.97 -7.79 -32.44
CA ASN A 44 50.53 -6.49 -31.93
C ASN A 44 50.55 -5.45 -33.06
N LEU A 45 49.38 -5.25 -33.70
CA LEU A 45 49.29 -4.41 -34.90
C LEU A 45 47.87 -3.88 -35.14
N ILE A 46 47.77 -2.89 -36.00
CA ILE A 46 46.56 -2.43 -36.66
C ILE A 46 46.52 -3.08 -38.06
N ASP A 47 45.45 -3.78 -38.36
CA ASP A 47 45.27 -4.57 -39.56
C ASP A 47 44.20 -3.93 -40.47
N PHE A 48 44.60 -3.58 -41.69
CA PHE A 48 43.76 -3.03 -42.76
C PHE A 48 43.51 -4.03 -43.90
N SER A 49 43.88 -5.31 -43.70
CA SER A 49 43.80 -6.32 -44.76
C SER A 49 42.38 -6.69 -45.17
N THR A 50 41.39 -6.41 -44.33
CA THR A 50 39.97 -6.62 -44.63
C THR A 50 39.33 -5.29 -45.05
N ASP A 51 38.68 -5.28 -46.22
CA ASP A 51 38.01 -4.08 -46.75
C ASP A 51 36.91 -3.59 -45.77
N ASN A 52 36.85 -2.27 -45.60
CA ASN A 52 35.89 -1.60 -44.70
C ASN A 52 35.95 -1.99 -43.21
N LEU A 53 37.02 -2.67 -42.76
CA LEU A 53 37.20 -3.11 -41.38
C LEU A 53 38.61 -2.76 -40.89
N LEU A 54 38.68 -1.94 -39.84
CA LEU A 54 39.90 -1.71 -39.08
C LEU A 54 39.94 -2.70 -37.92
N GLN A 55 41.00 -3.48 -37.78
CA GLN A 55 41.21 -4.43 -36.70
C GLN A 55 42.42 -4.08 -35.85
N ILE A 56 42.28 -4.26 -34.54
CA ILE A 56 43.38 -4.14 -33.59
C ILE A 56 43.70 -5.54 -33.06
N ARG A 57 44.94 -6.00 -33.30
CA ARG A 57 45.47 -7.25 -32.74
C ARG A 57 46.34 -6.97 -31.53
N VAL A 58 46.15 -7.77 -30.49
CA VAL A 58 46.98 -7.76 -29.30
C VAL A 58 47.25 -9.18 -28.88
N ASN A 59 48.54 -9.51 -28.67
CA ASN A 59 49.00 -10.84 -28.27
C ASN A 59 48.51 -11.97 -29.22
N GLY A 60 48.62 -11.73 -30.50
CA GLY A 60 48.28 -12.70 -31.56
C GLY A 60 46.79 -12.85 -31.86
N ALA A 61 45.91 -12.28 -31.07
CA ALA A 61 44.46 -12.32 -31.26
C ALA A 61 43.90 -10.96 -31.72
N THR A 62 42.97 -10.98 -32.67
CA THR A 62 42.22 -9.76 -32.99
C THR A 62 41.23 -9.46 -31.87
N ALA A 63 41.47 -8.35 -31.21
CA ALA A 63 40.71 -7.99 -30.00
C ALA A 63 39.52 -7.08 -30.34
N LEU A 64 39.72 -6.08 -31.20
CA LEU A 64 38.77 -5.01 -31.47
C LEU A 64 38.64 -4.82 -32.99
N GLY A 65 37.42 -4.63 -33.44
CA GLY A 65 37.06 -4.22 -34.78
C GLY A 65 36.34 -2.88 -34.81
N MET A 66 36.56 -2.12 -35.90
CA MET A 66 35.84 -0.87 -36.16
C MET A 66 35.42 -0.86 -37.64
N GLU A 67 34.16 -0.62 -37.87
CA GLU A 67 33.55 -0.34 -39.17
C GLU A 67 32.80 0.99 -39.14
N ALA A 68 32.17 1.38 -40.26
CA ALA A 68 31.56 2.72 -40.37
C ALA A 68 30.49 3.01 -39.30
N SER A 69 29.83 1.99 -38.76
CA SER A 69 28.69 2.13 -37.81
C SER A 69 28.94 1.59 -36.42
N ALA A 70 30.07 0.87 -36.19
CA ALA A 70 30.29 0.19 -34.93
C ALA A 70 31.77 0.04 -34.54
N LEU A 71 32.01 0.10 -33.24
CA LEU A 71 33.23 -0.36 -32.57
C LEU A 71 32.85 -1.60 -31.74
N PHE A 72 33.46 -2.74 -31.97
CA PHE A 72 33.02 -4.01 -31.36
C PHE A 72 34.19 -4.96 -31.05
N PRO A 73 34.08 -5.82 -30.03
CA PRO A 73 34.99 -6.93 -29.84
C PRO A 73 34.74 -8.00 -30.91
N LEU A 74 35.79 -8.62 -31.46
CA LEU A 74 35.64 -9.65 -32.49
C LEU A 74 35.05 -10.96 -31.96
N THR A 75 35.04 -11.15 -30.66
CA THR A 75 34.37 -12.30 -30.02
C THR A 75 33.32 -11.76 -29.06
N SER A 76 32.07 -12.24 -29.17
CA SER A 76 30.99 -11.85 -28.26
C SER A 76 31.38 -12.09 -26.79
N GLY A 77 31.24 -11.07 -25.96
CA GLY A 77 31.69 -11.12 -24.57
C GLY A 77 33.21 -11.13 -24.36
N GLY A 78 33.99 -11.02 -25.43
CA GLY A 78 35.45 -11.20 -25.39
C GLY A 78 36.27 -10.03 -24.84
N MET A 79 35.67 -8.84 -24.70
CA MET A 79 36.40 -7.65 -24.24
C MET A 79 35.51 -6.72 -23.42
N GLY A 80 36.00 -6.30 -22.24
CA GLY A 80 35.34 -5.31 -21.42
C GLY A 80 35.71 -3.86 -21.81
N LEU A 81 34.80 -2.93 -21.61
CA LEU A 81 35.04 -1.50 -21.69
C LEU A 81 35.55 -0.99 -20.34
N GLY A 82 36.86 -0.93 -20.16
CA GLY A 82 37.52 -0.59 -18.88
C GLY A 82 37.95 -1.81 -18.08
N TYR A 83 38.55 -1.57 -16.92
CA TYR A 83 39.09 -2.57 -16.00
C TYR A 83 38.86 -2.12 -14.57
N VAL A 84 38.88 -3.04 -13.58
CA VAL A 84 38.62 -2.72 -12.14
C VAL A 84 39.46 -1.52 -11.64
N ASN A 85 40.68 -1.40 -12.10
CA ASN A 85 41.61 -0.33 -11.72
C ASN A 85 41.96 0.63 -12.91
N ARG A 86 41.25 0.58 -14.01
CA ARG A 86 41.39 1.43 -15.20
C ARG A 86 39.99 1.75 -15.75
N GLN A 87 39.26 2.57 -15.03
CA GLN A 87 37.87 2.90 -15.29
C GLN A 87 37.76 4.14 -16.20
N TRP A 88 36.72 4.21 -17.00
CA TRP A 88 36.32 5.42 -17.70
C TRP A 88 35.69 6.41 -16.74
N SER A 89 36.04 7.68 -16.81
CA SER A 89 35.43 8.70 -15.96
C SER A 89 33.97 9.00 -16.36
N ASN A 90 33.68 8.98 -17.67
CA ASN A 90 32.38 9.35 -18.20
C ASN A 90 32.07 8.53 -19.49
N LEU A 91 30.78 8.29 -19.71
CA LEU A 91 30.22 7.78 -20.96
C LEU A 91 29.15 8.77 -21.43
N PHE A 92 29.39 9.49 -22.52
CA PHE A 92 28.42 10.40 -23.13
C PHE A 92 27.70 9.69 -24.26
N LEU A 93 26.40 9.53 -24.12
CA LEU A 93 25.52 8.94 -25.14
C LEU A 93 24.61 10.02 -25.72
N GLY A 94 24.25 9.89 -26.97
CA GLY A 94 23.35 10.83 -27.66
C GLY A 94 21.89 10.74 -27.16
N THR A 95 21.05 11.64 -27.63
CA THR A 95 19.60 11.56 -27.41
C THR A 95 19.02 10.27 -27.98
N ASN A 96 18.10 9.63 -27.29
CA ASN A 96 17.48 8.34 -27.63
C ASN A 96 18.46 7.15 -27.69
N SER A 97 19.59 7.25 -26.99
CA SER A 97 20.53 6.13 -26.88
C SER A 97 19.93 5.00 -26.06
N VAL A 98 20.33 3.78 -26.37
CA VAL A 98 19.90 2.54 -25.71
C VAL A 98 21.12 1.76 -25.24
N ILE A 99 21.10 1.31 -23.99
CA ILE A 99 22.04 0.29 -23.49
C ILE A 99 21.31 -1.06 -23.54
N ASN A 100 21.82 -1.97 -24.36
CA ASN A 100 21.23 -3.29 -24.57
C ASN A 100 21.95 -4.35 -23.74
N PHE A 101 21.20 -5.23 -23.09
CA PHE A 101 21.69 -6.42 -22.42
C PHE A 101 21.11 -7.68 -23.09
N GLY A 102 21.97 -8.72 -23.27
CA GLY A 102 21.52 -10.01 -23.79
C GLY A 102 20.85 -9.96 -25.16
N GLY A 103 21.35 -9.10 -26.06
CA GLY A 103 20.79 -8.98 -27.43
C GLY A 103 19.42 -8.27 -27.47
N GLY A 104 19.10 -7.45 -26.44
CA GLY A 104 17.85 -6.70 -26.39
C GLY A 104 16.80 -7.30 -25.45
N ASN A 105 17.14 -8.32 -24.66
CA ASN A 105 16.22 -8.89 -23.66
C ASN A 105 15.84 -7.88 -22.58
N VAL A 106 16.79 -7.04 -22.16
CA VAL A 106 16.56 -5.89 -21.28
C VAL A 106 17.19 -4.66 -21.91
N THR A 107 16.46 -3.56 -21.98
CA THR A 107 16.93 -2.31 -22.55
C THR A 107 16.76 -1.15 -21.58
N LEU A 108 17.81 -0.32 -21.48
CA LEU A 108 17.79 0.92 -20.75
C LEU A 108 17.78 2.07 -21.76
N THR A 109 16.65 2.70 -21.97
CA THR A 109 16.44 3.72 -23.01
C THR A 109 16.34 5.12 -22.41
N HIS A 110 17.11 6.06 -22.94
CA HIS A 110 16.96 7.48 -22.62
C HIS A 110 15.85 8.13 -23.46
N SER A 111 14.91 8.81 -22.81
CA SER A 111 13.88 9.63 -23.48
C SER A 111 13.50 10.83 -22.62
N ASN A 112 13.70 12.06 -23.12
CA ASN A 112 13.21 13.30 -22.50
C ASN A 112 13.33 13.37 -20.97
N ASN A 113 14.56 13.32 -20.43
CA ASN A 113 14.87 13.33 -19.00
C ASN A 113 14.38 12.10 -18.22
N LYS A 114 14.11 11.01 -18.93
CA LYS A 114 13.70 9.72 -18.34
C LYS A 114 14.67 8.62 -18.76
N LEU A 115 14.85 7.66 -17.87
CA LEU A 115 15.46 6.37 -18.14
C LEU A 115 14.35 5.33 -18.10
N ILE A 116 14.12 4.64 -19.19
CA ILE A 116 12.97 3.75 -19.38
C ILE A 116 13.48 2.32 -19.50
N LEU A 117 12.91 1.43 -18.67
CA LEU A 117 12.85 -0.01 -18.88
C LEU A 117 11.57 -0.32 -19.67
N ALA A 118 11.63 -1.24 -20.60
CA ALA A 118 10.45 -1.66 -21.36
C ALA A 118 9.46 -2.42 -20.47
N ASP A 119 8.23 -2.59 -20.96
CA ASP A 119 7.23 -3.41 -20.27
C ASP A 119 7.75 -4.83 -20.04
N SER A 120 7.49 -5.35 -18.87
CA SER A 120 7.98 -6.63 -18.35
C SER A 120 9.48 -6.71 -18.05
N ASP A 121 10.29 -5.69 -18.39
CA ASP A 121 11.65 -5.56 -17.88
C ASP A 121 11.63 -5.22 -16.38
N GLN A 122 12.47 -5.85 -15.61
CA GLN A 122 12.47 -5.74 -14.15
C GLN A 122 13.71 -5.02 -13.64
N LEU A 123 13.53 -4.12 -12.67
CA LEU A 123 14.59 -3.63 -11.82
C LEU A 123 14.65 -4.52 -10.56
N GLY A 124 15.61 -5.45 -10.54
CA GLY A 124 15.80 -6.43 -9.48
C GLY A 124 16.84 -5.99 -8.45
N PHE A 125 16.59 -6.30 -7.19
CA PHE A 125 17.50 -6.08 -6.06
C PHE A 125 17.68 -7.38 -5.27
N GLY A 126 18.90 -7.63 -4.77
CA GLY A 126 19.29 -8.89 -4.14
C GLY A 126 19.87 -9.89 -5.14
N THR A 127 20.58 -10.92 -4.67
CA THR A 127 21.27 -11.90 -5.54
C THR A 127 20.29 -12.70 -6.39
N ASP A 128 19.12 -13.00 -5.82
CA ASP A 128 18.05 -13.79 -6.46
C ASP A 128 16.89 -12.92 -6.94
N ALA A 129 17.11 -11.58 -7.02
CA ALA A 129 16.09 -10.58 -7.36
C ALA A 129 14.87 -10.63 -6.40
N ASP A 130 15.15 -10.72 -5.08
CA ASP A 130 14.13 -10.81 -4.03
C ASP A 130 13.14 -9.64 -4.02
N LEU A 131 13.58 -8.45 -4.39
CA LEU A 131 12.71 -7.29 -4.66
C LEU A 131 12.77 -6.95 -6.14
N VAL A 132 11.63 -6.86 -6.79
CA VAL A 132 11.52 -6.38 -8.18
C VAL A 132 10.52 -5.23 -8.30
N ILE A 133 10.82 -4.29 -9.21
CA ILE A 133 9.92 -3.21 -9.62
C ILE A 133 9.76 -3.30 -11.12
N TYR A 134 8.54 -3.40 -11.62
CA TYR A 134 8.25 -3.49 -13.06
C TYR A 134 6.84 -3.04 -13.41
N HIS A 135 6.57 -2.85 -14.69
CA HIS A 135 5.26 -2.65 -15.30
C HIS A 135 5.01 -3.73 -16.35
N ASP A 136 3.82 -4.36 -16.35
CA ASP A 136 3.51 -5.50 -17.21
C ASP A 136 2.65 -5.18 -18.44
N THR A 137 2.52 -3.92 -18.82
CA THR A 137 1.63 -3.35 -19.85
C THR A 137 0.30 -2.81 -19.32
N GLN A 138 -0.12 -3.21 -18.11
CA GLN A 138 -1.36 -2.76 -17.46
C GLN A 138 -1.09 -2.22 -16.06
N ASP A 139 -0.34 -2.98 -15.26
CA ASP A 139 -0.15 -2.72 -13.84
C ASP A 139 1.33 -2.52 -13.47
N THR A 140 1.57 -1.76 -12.42
CA THR A 140 2.89 -1.53 -11.82
C THR A 140 3.02 -2.30 -10.52
N TYR A 141 4.12 -3.03 -10.36
CA TYR A 141 4.40 -3.90 -9.22
C TYR A 141 5.64 -3.46 -8.47
N ILE A 142 5.56 -3.55 -7.15
CA ILE A 142 6.69 -3.61 -6.22
C ILE A 142 6.53 -4.94 -5.50
N SER A 143 7.25 -5.97 -5.91
CA SER A 143 7.13 -7.34 -5.40
C SER A 143 8.36 -7.71 -4.59
N ASN A 144 8.15 -8.22 -3.38
CA ASN A 144 9.20 -8.70 -2.50
C ASN A 144 8.93 -10.17 -2.14
N ASP A 145 9.82 -11.05 -2.58
CA ASP A 145 9.65 -12.52 -2.45
C ASP A 145 10.30 -13.08 -1.19
N ASN A 146 11.16 -12.29 -0.51
CA ASN A 146 11.87 -12.76 0.68
C ASN A 146 11.95 -11.68 1.76
N GLY A 147 11.57 -12.03 3.00
CA GLY A 147 11.59 -11.12 4.14
C GLY A 147 10.46 -10.08 4.13
N HIS A 148 10.66 -8.96 4.81
CA HIS A 148 9.67 -7.89 4.92
C HIS A 148 9.94 -6.77 3.94
N LEU A 149 8.89 -6.20 3.35
CA LEU A 149 8.95 -4.94 2.61
C LEU A 149 8.68 -3.76 3.56
N TYR A 150 9.68 -2.91 3.78
CA TYR A 150 9.54 -1.67 4.56
C TYR A 150 9.35 -0.47 3.64
N ILE A 151 8.21 0.20 3.77
CA ILE A 151 7.96 1.52 3.15
C ILE A 151 7.95 2.53 4.30
N GLN A 152 9.00 3.33 4.42
CA GLN A 152 9.17 4.21 5.59
C GLN A 152 9.60 5.62 5.20
N ASN A 153 9.14 6.60 5.96
CA ASN A 153 9.69 7.95 5.94
C ASN A 153 10.40 8.19 7.29
N ILE A 154 11.71 8.48 7.26
CA ILE A 154 12.52 8.68 8.47
C ILE A 154 12.73 10.17 8.81
N ALA A 155 12.20 11.08 7.98
CA ALA A 155 12.31 12.50 8.22
C ALA A 155 11.37 12.90 9.39
N ASN A 156 11.89 13.74 10.30
CA ASN A 156 11.11 14.17 11.47
C ASN A 156 9.82 14.89 11.06
N ASP A 157 8.69 14.53 11.70
CA ASP A 157 7.36 15.08 11.48
C ASP A 157 6.88 15.00 10.02
N LYS A 158 7.33 13.95 9.27
CA LYS A 158 6.89 13.69 7.89
C LYS A 158 6.18 12.35 7.79
N ASP A 159 5.28 12.27 6.81
CA ASP A 159 4.31 11.21 6.67
C ASP A 159 4.64 10.23 5.55
N VAL A 160 4.06 9.03 5.63
CA VAL A 160 3.83 8.19 4.45
C VAL A 160 2.37 8.38 4.03
N ILE A 161 2.14 8.81 2.79
CA ILE A 161 0.82 9.18 2.29
C ILE A 161 0.44 8.31 1.10
N PHE A 162 -0.68 7.61 1.19
CA PHE A 162 -1.25 6.82 0.11
C PHE A 162 -2.35 7.62 -0.59
N ARG A 163 -2.21 7.80 -1.90
CA ARG A 163 -3.11 8.57 -2.74
C ARG A 163 -3.55 7.74 -3.94
N SER A 164 -4.77 7.97 -4.40
CA SER A 164 -5.31 7.37 -5.59
C SER A 164 -6.23 8.36 -6.31
N ASP A 165 -6.76 7.97 -7.47
CA ASP A 165 -7.77 8.72 -8.19
C ASP A 165 -8.95 9.08 -7.27
N ASP A 166 -9.53 10.26 -7.47
CA ASP A 166 -10.66 10.76 -6.67
C ASP A 166 -12.03 10.44 -7.30
N GLY A 167 -12.05 9.73 -8.43
CA GLY A 167 -13.25 9.41 -9.20
C GLY A 167 -13.70 10.51 -10.15
N SER A 168 -12.94 11.64 -10.24
CA SER A 168 -13.26 12.79 -11.10
C SER A 168 -12.08 13.26 -11.94
N GLY A 169 -11.02 12.47 -12.04
CA GLY A 169 -9.80 12.75 -12.80
C GLY A 169 -8.75 13.54 -12.01
N GLY A 170 -8.93 13.70 -10.71
CA GLY A 170 -7.95 14.24 -9.77
C GLY A 170 -7.33 13.15 -8.89
N VAL A 171 -6.62 13.57 -7.84
CA VAL A 171 -5.98 12.66 -6.88
C VAL A 171 -6.35 13.05 -5.45
N ALA A 172 -6.83 12.08 -4.66
CA ALA A 172 -7.14 12.26 -3.25
C ALA A 172 -6.22 11.43 -2.34
N THR A 173 -6.07 11.88 -1.09
CA THR A 173 -5.45 11.11 -0.01
C THR A 173 -6.48 10.16 0.57
N TYR A 174 -6.09 8.89 0.73
CA TYR A 174 -6.90 7.84 1.32
C TYR A 174 -6.42 7.46 2.71
N LEU A 175 -5.10 7.27 2.87
CA LEU A 175 -4.49 6.87 4.13
C LEU A 175 -3.21 7.66 4.37
N THR A 176 -3.00 8.11 5.60
CA THR A 176 -1.77 8.76 6.04
C THR A 176 -1.24 8.05 7.29
N LEU A 177 0.04 7.67 7.27
CA LEU A 177 0.79 7.38 8.48
C LEU A 177 1.40 8.70 8.93
N ASP A 178 0.76 9.34 9.91
CA ASP A 178 1.11 10.68 10.40
C ASP A 178 2.27 10.60 11.39
N GLY A 179 3.44 11.06 10.95
CA GLY A 179 4.66 11.03 11.76
C GLY A 179 4.66 12.05 12.91
N SER A 180 3.93 13.16 12.77
CA SER A 180 3.87 14.20 13.82
C SER A 180 2.94 13.79 14.97
N ASN A 181 1.81 13.14 14.68
CA ASN A 181 0.80 12.72 15.67
C ASN A 181 0.89 11.24 16.04
N THR A 182 1.80 10.47 15.43
CA THR A 182 1.95 9.03 15.62
C THR A 182 0.63 8.27 15.43
N SER A 183 -0.13 8.62 14.39
CA SER A 183 -1.46 8.08 14.13
C SER A 183 -1.63 7.61 12.69
N ILE A 184 -2.65 6.77 12.49
CA ILE A 184 -3.11 6.36 11.17
C ILE A 184 -4.39 7.15 10.88
N VAL A 185 -4.38 7.96 9.82
CA VAL A 185 -5.52 8.79 9.41
C VAL A 185 -6.12 8.25 8.12
N ALA A 186 -7.34 7.74 8.19
CA ALA A 186 -8.17 7.42 7.03
C ALA A 186 -8.93 8.68 6.61
N SER A 187 -8.63 9.23 5.44
CA SER A 187 -9.26 10.45 4.89
C SER A 187 -10.48 10.15 4.02
N LYS A 188 -10.77 8.89 3.80
CA LYS A 188 -11.97 8.37 3.12
C LYS A 188 -12.60 7.28 3.97
N ASN A 189 -13.81 6.85 3.60
CA ASN A 189 -14.48 5.75 4.31
C ASN A 189 -13.60 4.49 4.29
N LEU A 190 -13.52 3.83 5.45
CA LEU A 190 -13.00 2.48 5.54
C LEU A 190 -14.16 1.51 5.39
N GLU A 191 -14.23 0.82 4.25
CA GLU A 191 -15.24 -0.18 3.97
C GLU A 191 -14.71 -1.57 4.33
N LEU A 192 -15.38 -2.25 5.23
CA LEU A 192 -15.14 -3.65 5.56
C LEU A 192 -16.29 -4.47 5.00
N LEU A 193 -15.98 -5.46 4.18
CA LEU A 193 -16.97 -6.35 3.58
C LEU A 193 -17.61 -7.27 4.62
N ASP A 194 -18.72 -7.92 4.25
CA ASP A 194 -19.38 -8.92 5.08
C ASP A 194 -18.41 -9.99 5.57
N ASN A 195 -18.54 -10.36 6.83
CA ASN A 195 -17.67 -11.32 7.52
C ASN A 195 -16.21 -10.86 7.73
N VAL A 196 -15.89 -9.60 7.41
CA VAL A 196 -14.62 -8.97 7.81
C VAL A 196 -14.83 -8.26 9.16
N GLU A 197 -13.91 -8.45 10.08
CA GLU A 197 -14.00 -7.94 11.44
C GLU A 197 -12.99 -6.81 11.69
N LEU A 198 -13.44 -5.72 12.33
CA LEU A 198 -12.56 -4.80 13.00
C LEU A 198 -12.24 -5.37 14.38
N LYS A 199 -10.99 -5.83 14.57
CA LYS A 199 -10.51 -6.44 15.81
C LYS A 199 -9.69 -5.46 16.62
N ILE A 200 -10.02 -5.30 17.88
CA ILE A 200 -9.36 -4.38 18.79
C ILE A 200 -8.92 -5.15 20.05
N GLY A 201 -7.70 -4.87 20.50
CA GLY A 201 -7.05 -5.59 21.61
C GLY A 201 -6.18 -6.75 21.13
N THR A 202 -5.18 -7.13 21.93
CA THR A 202 -4.21 -8.18 21.58
C THR A 202 -4.87 -9.56 21.44
N GLY A 203 -5.95 -9.80 22.20
CA GLY A 203 -6.76 -11.03 22.17
C GLY A 203 -7.96 -10.95 21.23
N ASN A 204 -8.09 -9.90 20.40
CA ASN A 204 -9.30 -9.59 19.64
C ASN A 204 -10.52 -9.39 20.58
N ASP A 205 -10.30 -8.67 21.65
CA ASP A 205 -11.23 -8.56 22.78
C ASP A 205 -12.53 -7.82 22.43
N LEU A 206 -12.47 -6.84 21.52
CA LEU A 206 -13.63 -6.16 20.95
C LEU A 206 -13.69 -6.40 19.44
N ASN A 207 -14.80 -6.91 18.94
CA ASN A 207 -15.07 -7.14 17.52
C ASN A 207 -16.27 -6.32 17.04
N ILE A 208 -16.12 -5.65 15.91
CA ILE A 208 -17.21 -4.97 15.21
C ILE A 208 -17.30 -5.57 13.81
N ARG A 209 -18.46 -6.08 13.40
CA ARG A 209 -18.65 -6.75 12.11
C ARG A 209 -20.12 -6.72 11.64
N HIS A 210 -20.31 -6.95 10.36
CA HIS A 210 -21.57 -7.36 9.73
C HIS A 210 -21.38 -8.73 9.07
N ASN A 211 -22.41 -9.62 9.15
CA ASN A 211 -22.30 -10.98 8.61
C ASN A 211 -23.17 -11.26 7.37
N GLY A 212 -23.67 -10.20 6.72
CA GLY A 212 -24.61 -10.26 5.63
C GLY A 212 -26.07 -10.08 6.06
N ASP A 213 -26.38 -10.41 7.33
CA ASP A 213 -27.72 -10.26 7.91
C ASP A 213 -27.73 -9.29 9.10
N ASN A 214 -26.75 -9.42 9.99
CA ASN A 214 -26.76 -8.71 11.28
C ASN A 214 -25.43 -8.01 11.55
N SER A 215 -25.51 -6.88 12.28
CA SER A 215 -24.37 -6.13 12.79
C SER A 215 -24.13 -6.44 14.26
N PHE A 216 -22.84 -6.56 14.64
CA PHE A 216 -22.42 -6.92 15.98
C PHE A 216 -21.36 -5.95 16.50
N ILE A 217 -21.51 -5.56 17.78
CA ILE A 217 -20.46 -4.96 18.61
C ILE A 217 -20.31 -5.93 19.79
N GLN A 218 -19.21 -6.67 19.85
CA GLN A 218 -19.07 -7.79 20.76
C GLN A 218 -17.77 -7.71 21.55
N SER A 219 -17.88 -7.60 22.89
CA SER A 219 -16.76 -7.79 23.81
C SER A 219 -16.58 -9.28 24.11
N GLN A 220 -15.37 -9.80 23.94
CA GLN A 220 -15.00 -11.19 24.24
C GLN A 220 -14.41 -11.33 25.66
N ASN A 221 -13.95 -10.22 26.24
CA ASN A 221 -13.30 -10.23 27.55
C ASN A 221 -13.59 -8.92 28.26
N GLY A 222 -14.09 -9.01 29.49
CA GLY A 222 -14.49 -7.85 30.29
C GLY A 222 -15.82 -7.22 29.87
N ASP A 223 -16.14 -6.09 30.45
CA ASP A 223 -17.39 -5.37 30.23
C ASP A 223 -17.35 -4.53 28.96
N LEU A 224 -18.49 -4.40 28.29
CA LEU A 224 -18.70 -3.43 27.22
C LEU A 224 -19.31 -2.16 27.82
N THR A 225 -18.52 -1.11 27.93
CA THR A 225 -18.97 0.21 28.42
C THR A 225 -19.30 1.14 27.27
N ILE A 226 -20.52 1.64 27.21
CA ILE A 226 -20.95 2.69 26.27
C ILE A 226 -21.25 3.95 27.12
N SER A 227 -20.45 5.00 26.93
CA SER A 227 -20.59 6.23 27.70
C SER A 227 -20.58 7.48 26.83
N ASN A 228 -21.34 8.50 27.23
CA ASN A 228 -21.23 9.83 26.69
C ASN A 228 -20.78 10.79 27.79
N SER A 229 -19.59 11.36 27.67
CA SER A 229 -19.00 12.25 28.68
C SER A 229 -19.25 13.74 28.40
N ALA A 230 -19.93 14.08 27.30
CA ALA A 230 -20.27 15.46 27.01
C ALA A 230 -21.36 15.98 27.95
N ASN A 231 -21.16 17.21 28.47
CA ASN A 231 -22.10 17.80 29.41
C ASN A 231 -23.52 17.91 28.84
N ASP A 232 -24.53 17.50 29.60
CA ASP A 232 -25.96 17.53 29.25
C ASP A 232 -26.32 16.79 27.95
N LYS A 233 -25.50 15.78 27.55
CA LYS A 233 -25.79 14.94 26.41
C LYS A 233 -26.16 13.51 26.80
N ASP A 234 -26.92 12.87 25.94
CA ASP A 234 -27.60 11.61 26.19
C ASP A 234 -26.97 10.43 25.49
N ILE A 235 -27.25 9.23 25.99
CA ILE A 235 -27.16 8.00 25.18
C ILE A 235 -28.60 7.64 24.79
N ILE A 236 -28.82 7.46 23.47
CA ILE A 236 -30.16 7.24 22.91
C ILE A 236 -30.14 5.92 22.13
N LEU A 237 -31.02 5.00 22.49
CA LEU A 237 -31.27 3.74 21.78
C LEU A 237 -32.54 3.88 20.96
N MET A 238 -32.41 3.75 19.65
CA MET A 238 -33.50 3.87 18.68
C MET A 238 -33.68 2.56 17.91
N SER A 239 -34.91 2.30 17.52
CA SER A 239 -35.23 1.20 16.61
C SER A 239 -36.39 1.57 15.70
N ASP A 240 -36.75 0.67 14.77
CA ASP A 240 -37.90 0.83 13.90
C ASP A 240 -39.17 1.13 14.70
N ASP A 241 -40.04 2.01 14.19
CA ASP A 241 -41.30 2.43 14.81
C ASP A 241 -42.50 1.57 14.36
N GLY A 242 -42.26 0.52 13.55
CA GLY A 242 -43.29 -0.34 12.95
C GLY A 242 -43.96 0.25 11.73
N SER A 243 -43.55 1.43 11.25
CA SER A 243 -44.14 2.12 10.08
C SER A 243 -43.10 2.58 9.05
N GLY A 244 -41.84 2.11 9.17
CA GLY A 244 -40.72 2.42 8.27
C GLY A 244 -39.91 3.64 8.67
N GLY A 245 -40.12 4.17 9.89
CA GLY A 245 -39.31 5.19 10.53
C GLY A 245 -38.53 4.62 11.71
N VAL A 246 -37.91 5.48 12.50
CA VAL A 246 -37.23 5.12 13.75
C VAL A 246 -37.74 5.99 14.91
N THR A 247 -37.84 5.39 16.10
CA THR A 247 -38.20 6.10 17.33
C THR A 247 -37.26 5.76 18.47
N THR A 248 -37.21 6.66 19.47
CA THR A 248 -36.42 6.45 20.68
C THR A 248 -37.15 5.48 21.62
N TYR A 249 -36.51 4.39 21.97
CA TYR A 249 -36.99 3.42 22.94
C TYR A 249 -36.49 3.73 24.36
N ILE A 250 -35.17 3.90 24.51
CA ILE A 250 -34.51 4.17 25.77
C ILE A 250 -33.61 5.39 25.63
N GLN A 251 -33.63 6.28 26.60
CA GLN A 251 -32.77 7.45 26.68
C GLN A 251 -32.16 7.54 28.09
N LEU A 252 -30.83 7.55 28.14
CA LEU A 252 -30.12 7.95 29.36
C LEU A 252 -29.94 9.47 29.27
N ASP A 253 -30.78 10.21 29.99
CA ASP A 253 -30.86 11.67 29.94
C ASP A 253 -29.79 12.27 30.85
N GLY A 254 -28.71 12.78 30.26
CA GLY A 254 -27.58 13.36 31.00
C GLY A 254 -27.93 14.66 31.72
N SER A 255 -28.84 15.45 31.17
CA SER A 255 -29.26 16.73 31.79
C SER A 255 -30.15 16.53 33.03
N ALA A 256 -31.03 15.54 33.03
CA ALA A 256 -31.97 15.25 34.10
C ALA A 256 -31.54 14.08 35.00
N VAL A 257 -30.38 13.45 34.68
CA VAL A 257 -29.80 12.32 35.44
C VAL A 257 -30.82 11.21 35.66
N ARG A 258 -31.46 10.76 34.58
CA ARG A 258 -32.51 9.72 34.64
C ARG A 258 -32.54 8.86 33.40
N THR A 259 -33.10 7.65 33.52
CA THR A 259 -33.45 6.79 32.38
C THR A 259 -34.90 7.04 31.98
N LYS A 260 -35.16 7.27 30.69
CA LYS A 260 -36.50 7.38 30.14
C LYS A 260 -36.78 6.13 29.25
N PHE A 261 -37.95 5.54 29.47
CA PHE A 261 -38.56 4.57 28.55
C PHE A 261 -39.64 5.34 27.79
N ASN A 262 -39.41 5.60 26.49
CA ASN A 262 -40.34 6.42 25.70
C ASN A 262 -41.45 5.57 25.07
N ILE A 263 -41.29 4.25 25.10
CA ILE A 263 -42.26 3.26 24.66
C ILE A 263 -42.56 2.34 25.85
N SER A 264 -43.76 1.72 25.87
CA SER A 264 -44.15 0.79 26.93
C SER A 264 -43.12 -0.34 27.09
N THR A 265 -42.78 -0.68 28.32
CA THR A 265 -41.99 -1.87 28.65
C THR A 265 -42.89 -3.09 28.71
N PHE A 266 -42.49 -4.19 28.10
CA PHE A 266 -43.18 -5.47 28.16
C PHE A 266 -42.39 -6.42 29.07
N HIS A 267 -43.07 -6.96 30.05
CA HIS A 267 -42.57 -7.97 30.99
C HIS A 267 -43.33 -9.27 30.74
N PRO A 268 -42.71 -10.33 30.22
CA PRO A 268 -43.36 -11.65 30.04
C PRO A 268 -43.82 -12.24 31.38
N ASP A 269 -44.71 -13.22 31.33
CA ASP A 269 -45.14 -13.97 32.49
C ASP A 269 -43.99 -14.50 33.34
N GLY A 270 -44.08 -14.29 34.65
CA GLY A 270 -43.04 -14.67 35.60
C GLY A 270 -41.84 -13.71 35.67
N VAL A 271 -41.76 -12.69 34.79
CA VAL A 271 -40.71 -11.65 34.82
C VAL A 271 -41.24 -10.44 35.57
N ALA A 272 -40.62 -10.08 36.71
CA ALA A 272 -41.01 -9.00 37.55
C ALA A 272 -40.24 -7.70 37.32
N ALA A 273 -40.92 -6.55 37.37
CA ALA A 273 -40.27 -5.27 37.67
C ALA A 273 -39.95 -5.28 39.17
N ARG A 274 -38.65 -5.13 39.53
CA ARG A 274 -38.15 -5.26 40.90
C ARG A 274 -37.56 -3.95 41.38
N PHE A 275 -37.76 -3.61 42.64
CA PHE A 275 -37.34 -2.37 43.26
C PHE A 275 -36.70 -2.64 44.63
N GLY A 276 -35.70 -1.83 45.00
CA GLY A 276 -34.90 -1.98 46.22
C GLY A 276 -33.69 -2.90 46.04
N ASN A 277 -32.67 -2.74 46.92
CA ASN A 277 -31.44 -3.56 46.83
C ASN A 277 -31.68 -5.05 47.10
N GLY A 278 -32.73 -5.37 47.93
CA GLY A 278 -33.16 -6.72 48.22
C GLY A 278 -34.27 -7.23 47.28
N GLU A 279 -34.61 -6.46 46.23
CA GLU A 279 -35.73 -6.76 45.33
C GLU A 279 -37.07 -6.90 46.05
N ASP A 280 -37.25 -6.12 47.11
CA ASP A 280 -38.31 -6.27 48.10
C ASP A 280 -39.73 -5.94 47.58
N LEU A 281 -39.85 -5.02 46.61
CA LEU A 281 -41.09 -4.73 45.90
C LEU A 281 -41.05 -5.29 44.48
N LYS A 282 -42.04 -6.12 44.12
CA LYS A 282 -42.19 -6.75 42.80
C LYS A 282 -43.56 -6.44 42.21
N ILE A 283 -43.60 -6.15 40.92
CA ILE A 283 -44.83 -6.04 40.12
C ILE A 283 -44.71 -7.00 38.94
N TYR A 284 -45.61 -7.98 38.84
CA TYR A 284 -45.54 -9.00 37.80
C TYR A 284 -46.89 -9.68 37.54
N HIS A 285 -46.97 -10.40 36.42
CA HIS A 285 -48.01 -11.37 36.07
C HIS A 285 -47.39 -12.77 36.02
N ASN A 286 -48.07 -13.81 36.55
CA ASN A 286 -47.50 -15.17 36.56
C ASN A 286 -48.18 -16.14 35.59
N GLY A 287 -48.95 -15.65 34.62
CA GLY A 287 -49.74 -16.45 33.68
C GLY A 287 -51.19 -16.69 34.13
N THR A 288 -51.49 -16.41 35.44
CA THR A 288 -52.84 -16.57 35.98
C THR A 288 -53.30 -15.34 36.77
N GLY A 289 -52.41 -14.64 37.42
CA GLY A 289 -52.72 -13.48 38.26
C GLY A 289 -51.66 -12.42 38.20
N SER A 290 -52.06 -11.16 38.48
CA SER A 290 -51.17 -10.00 38.63
C SER A 290 -50.98 -9.66 40.08
N PHE A 291 -49.72 -9.30 40.46
CA PHE A 291 -49.29 -9.10 41.83
C PHE A 291 -48.51 -7.79 41.97
N VAL A 292 -48.79 -7.11 43.11
CA VAL A 292 -47.92 -6.10 43.72
C VAL A 292 -47.50 -6.69 45.04
N GLU A 293 -46.29 -7.20 45.14
CA GLU A 293 -45.78 -7.98 46.28
C GLU A 293 -44.66 -7.21 46.97
N ASN A 294 -44.80 -7.02 48.29
CA ASN A 294 -43.81 -6.38 49.15
C ASN A 294 -43.36 -7.36 50.22
N GLU A 295 -42.05 -7.72 50.23
CA GLU A 295 -41.51 -8.73 51.15
C GLU A 295 -40.95 -8.16 52.43
N VAL A 296 -40.58 -6.88 52.48
CA VAL A 296 -39.94 -6.27 53.65
C VAL A 296 -40.61 -4.92 53.97
N GLY A 297 -40.99 -4.74 55.24
CA GLY A 297 -41.63 -3.47 55.72
C GLY A 297 -43.08 -3.32 55.27
N ASN A 298 -43.56 -2.11 55.25
CA ASN A 298 -44.96 -1.81 54.94
C ASN A 298 -45.08 -1.46 53.43
N LEU A 299 -46.12 -1.95 52.77
CA LEU A 299 -46.60 -1.41 51.51
C LEU A 299 -47.57 -0.25 51.80
N THR A 300 -47.16 0.96 51.50
CA THR A 300 -47.98 2.16 51.66
C THR A 300 -48.46 2.67 50.32
N ILE A 301 -49.76 2.79 50.13
CA ILE A 301 -50.42 3.37 48.96
C ILE A 301 -51.11 4.65 49.41
N PHE A 302 -50.73 5.80 48.89
CA PHE A 302 -51.36 7.06 49.21
C PHE A 302 -51.48 7.97 47.97
N ASN A 303 -52.62 8.71 47.92
CA ASN A 303 -52.85 9.78 47.02
C ASN A 303 -52.54 11.12 47.70
N LYS A 304 -51.66 11.95 47.13
CA LYS A 304 -51.28 13.27 47.64
C LYS A 304 -52.01 14.42 46.93
N HIS A 305 -52.85 14.10 45.97
CA HIS A 305 -53.62 15.11 45.27
C HIS A 305 -54.73 15.60 46.10
N ASP A 306 -54.91 16.92 46.15
CA ASP A 306 -56.02 17.56 46.92
C ASP A 306 -57.35 17.11 46.28
N ASP A 307 -58.33 16.71 47.11
CA ASP A 307 -59.60 16.15 46.70
C ASP A 307 -59.53 14.89 45.78
N GLY A 308 -58.40 14.15 45.75
CA GLY A 308 -58.27 12.91 45.01
C GLY A 308 -58.35 11.64 45.85
N ASP A 309 -59.09 10.63 45.41
CA ASP A 309 -59.35 9.38 46.12
C ASP A 309 -58.37 8.25 45.74
N ILE A 310 -58.20 7.24 46.58
CA ILE A 310 -57.71 5.92 46.26
C ILE A 310 -58.92 5.01 46.01
N ILE A 311 -59.14 4.54 44.79
CA ILE A 311 -60.30 3.80 44.37
C ILE A 311 -59.97 2.34 44.07
N PHE A 312 -60.67 1.41 44.70
CA PHE A 312 -60.64 -0.01 44.43
C PHE A 312 -61.92 -0.42 43.65
N ALA A 313 -61.78 -0.83 42.40
CA ALA A 313 -62.88 -1.22 41.53
C ALA A 313 -62.63 -2.60 41.00
N SER A 314 -63.66 -3.38 40.74
CA SER A 314 -63.62 -4.70 40.13
C SER A 314 -64.79 -4.90 39.21
N ASP A 315 -64.81 -6.03 38.45
CA ASP A 315 -65.96 -6.42 37.65
C ASP A 315 -67.21 -6.53 38.50
N ASN A 316 -68.37 -6.09 37.99
CA ASN A 316 -69.63 -6.10 38.64
C ASN A 316 -70.48 -7.35 38.28
N GLY A 317 -69.94 -8.31 37.56
CA GLY A 317 -70.62 -9.48 37.05
C GLY A 317 -71.57 -9.26 35.87
N ALA A 318 -71.59 -8.03 35.31
CA ALA A 318 -72.41 -7.62 34.19
C ALA A 318 -71.57 -7.00 33.05
N GLY A 319 -70.27 -7.26 33.02
CA GLY A 319 -69.31 -6.78 31.97
C GLY A 319 -68.88 -5.31 32.13
N SER A 320 -69.05 -4.72 33.29
CA SER A 320 -68.62 -3.39 33.67
C SER A 320 -67.88 -3.42 35.00
N THR A 321 -67.25 -2.33 35.40
CA THR A 321 -66.55 -2.18 36.68
C THR A 321 -67.50 -1.49 37.70
N ALA A 322 -67.43 -1.93 38.97
CA ALA A 322 -68.00 -1.25 40.09
C ALA A 322 -66.94 -0.87 41.10
N THR A 323 -67.12 0.27 41.76
CA THR A 323 -66.27 0.69 42.86
C THR A 323 -66.75 -0.03 44.11
N TYR A 324 -65.84 -0.79 44.72
CA TYR A 324 -66.15 -1.54 45.94
C TYR A 324 -65.68 -0.79 47.22
N PHE A 325 -64.60 -0.04 47.05
CA PHE A 325 -64.03 0.70 48.19
C PHE A 325 -63.30 1.93 47.70
N TYR A 326 -63.42 3.04 48.41
CA TYR A 326 -62.61 4.25 48.21
C TYR A 326 -62.25 4.94 49.54
N LEU A 327 -61.12 5.61 49.57
CA LEU A 327 -60.58 6.41 50.65
C LEU A 327 -60.51 7.85 50.21
#